data_84a3de0b512463354765857212e3e78b
#
_entry.id   84a3de0b512463354765857212e3e78b
#
_cell.length_a   1.000
_cell.length_b   1.000
_cell.length_c   1.000
_cell.angle_alpha   90.00
_cell.angle_beta   90.00
_cell.angle_gamma   90.00
#
_symmetry.space_group_name_H-M   'P 1'
#
loop_
_entity.id
_entity.type
_entity.pdbx_description
1 polymer ?
#
loop_
_entity_poly.entity_id
_entity_poly.type
_entity_poly.pdbx_seq_one_letter_code
_entity_poly.pdbx_strand_id
1 'polypeptide(L)'
;MSELLKISLPDGSVREMPLGSTPADVAAAIGPGLAKAALAARIDGELVDLTRPFTGDASLALVTARDEADALELARHDYAHVLAEAVQALFPGTQITFGPSTDDGFYYDFAPKDRPFTEEDLPAIEAEMRRIIAANKPLRREEWSRAQLISRWQQQGERFKAEWAAELPEGEALTVYWSGDDWLDMCRGPHLPSTGKLDPAAFKLTRVSGAYWRGDQKNAMLSRIYGTGWLNKKQLDAHLTRLEEAAKRDHRKLGAEMDLFHLQQEAHGSVFWHPKGFRIYRELEAYMRRAIDAAGYREVKTPQVMDARQWEQSGHWGKYRENMFVIPDEVPNTEDEGPVISGEADWMALKPMNCPAHVLIFRQGLKSYRDLPLRLYENGCCHRNEPHGALHGLMRVRQFTQDDAHIFCREDQIVAEVRAFCELADRIYKDFGFTYAIKLALRPEKRFGSDAQWDQAEDELRNAVAEAGLATPEYGWEELPGEGAFYAPKLEWHLTDAIGRTWQVGTIQSDRVLPERLDAAYIAEDGEKHRPVMLHRAIFGSYERFVGILIEHFAGKLPVWLAPVQTVVATIVSDADDYAREVAAQLTAAGIRVET
;
A
#
# COMPACT_ATOMS: atom_id res chain seq x y z
N MET A 1 52.96 16.79 0.86
CA MET A 1 52.45 15.39 0.98
C MET A 1 50.94 15.51 0.84
N SER A 2 50.35 14.84 -0.12
CA SER A 2 48.89 14.82 -0.25
C SER A 2 48.32 14.17 1.01
N GLU A 3 47.31 14.78 1.59
CA GLU A 3 46.55 14.24 2.71
C GLU A 3 45.94 12.91 2.31
N LEU A 4 46.19 11.86 3.09
CA LEU A 4 45.65 10.52 2.84
C LEU A 4 44.41 10.31 3.72
N LEU A 5 43.32 9.85 3.11
CA LEU A 5 42.07 9.48 3.76
C LEU A 5 42.00 7.98 3.99
N LYS A 6 41.41 7.56 5.10
CA LYS A 6 41.16 6.15 5.41
C LYS A 6 39.73 5.76 4.98
N ILE A 7 39.63 4.92 3.97
CA ILE A 7 38.37 4.41 3.46
C ILE A 7 38.16 2.98 3.96
N SER A 8 37.18 2.78 4.82
CA SER A 8 36.81 1.47 5.40
C SER A 8 35.87 0.73 4.49
N LEU A 9 36.15 -0.52 4.16
CA LEU A 9 35.36 -1.37 3.29
C LEU A 9 34.49 -2.37 4.11
N PRO A 10 33.43 -2.95 3.54
CA PRO A 10 32.53 -3.87 4.26
C PRO A 10 33.20 -5.14 4.80
N ASP A 11 34.33 -5.55 4.22
CA ASP A 11 35.12 -6.70 4.67
C ASP A 11 36.05 -6.38 5.86
N GLY A 12 35.99 -5.15 6.38
CA GLY A 12 36.82 -4.64 7.46
C GLY A 12 38.19 -4.14 7.02
N SER A 13 38.54 -4.24 5.74
CA SER A 13 39.80 -3.68 5.24
C SER A 13 39.74 -2.15 5.13
N VAL A 14 40.89 -1.50 5.28
CA VAL A 14 41.03 -0.04 5.15
C VAL A 14 41.96 0.28 3.99
N ARG A 15 41.55 1.20 3.13
CA ARG A 15 42.35 1.73 2.02
C ARG A 15 42.74 3.17 2.28
N GLU A 16 44.04 3.46 2.10
CA GLU A 16 44.53 4.84 2.12
C GLU A 16 44.41 5.42 0.71
N MET A 17 43.64 6.50 0.58
CA MET A 17 43.38 7.18 -0.70
C MET A 17 43.73 8.67 -0.58
N PRO A 18 44.22 9.30 -1.63
CA PRO A 18 44.42 10.77 -1.64
C PRO A 18 43.12 11.52 -1.40
N LEU A 19 43.18 12.68 -0.74
CA LEU A 19 42.05 13.59 -0.61
C LEU A 19 41.50 13.95 -1.99
N GLY A 20 40.16 13.87 -2.15
CA GLY A 20 39.45 14.09 -3.41
C GLY A 20 39.34 12.86 -4.31
N SER A 21 39.88 11.71 -3.90
CA SER A 21 39.59 10.43 -4.57
C SER A 21 38.10 10.13 -4.51
N THR A 22 37.62 9.31 -5.45
CA THR A 22 36.21 8.97 -5.63
C THR A 22 35.97 7.47 -5.38
N PRO A 23 34.73 7.01 -5.18
CA PRO A 23 34.38 5.59 -5.18
C PRO A 23 34.87 4.84 -6.43
N ALA A 24 34.85 5.49 -7.61
CA ALA A 24 35.40 4.90 -8.83
C ALA A 24 36.90 4.63 -8.73
N ASP A 25 37.69 5.51 -8.12
CA ASP A 25 39.14 5.31 -7.90
C ASP A 25 39.40 4.14 -6.94
N VAL A 26 38.59 4.02 -5.88
CA VAL A 26 38.68 2.87 -4.96
C VAL A 26 38.30 1.56 -5.68
N ALA A 27 37.24 1.56 -6.48
CA ALA A 27 36.85 0.39 -7.26
C ALA A 27 37.96 -0.05 -8.23
N ALA A 28 38.60 0.90 -8.89
CA ALA A 28 39.73 0.66 -9.79
C ALA A 28 40.96 0.12 -9.02
N ALA A 29 41.25 0.65 -7.84
CA ALA A 29 42.35 0.17 -6.98
C ALA A 29 42.11 -1.24 -6.42
N ILE A 30 40.86 -1.67 -6.25
CA ILE A 30 40.52 -3.04 -5.85
C ILE A 30 40.70 -4.00 -7.04
N GLY A 31 40.19 -3.61 -8.20
CA GLY A 31 40.39 -4.41 -9.41
C GLY A 31 39.48 -4.03 -10.58
N PRO A 32 39.91 -4.34 -11.83
CA PRO A 32 39.20 -3.92 -13.05
C PRO A 32 37.80 -4.54 -13.20
N GLY A 33 37.57 -5.73 -12.62
CA GLY A 33 36.27 -6.39 -12.63
C GLY A 33 35.25 -5.62 -11.80
N LEU A 34 35.63 -5.15 -10.61
CA LEU A 34 34.78 -4.38 -9.72
C LEU A 34 34.56 -2.97 -10.27
N ALA A 35 35.60 -2.33 -10.80
CA ALA A 35 35.47 -1.03 -11.48
C ALA A 35 34.45 -1.04 -12.61
N LYS A 36 34.43 -2.14 -13.40
CA LYS A 36 33.45 -2.33 -14.46
C LYS A 36 32.04 -2.62 -13.93
N ALA A 37 31.91 -3.37 -12.84
CA ALA A 37 30.64 -3.81 -12.27
C ALA A 37 29.97 -2.73 -11.41
N ALA A 38 30.72 -1.78 -10.86
CA ALA A 38 30.20 -0.73 -10.01
C ALA A 38 29.19 0.17 -10.74
N LEU A 39 28.10 0.47 -10.07
CA LEU A 39 26.98 1.30 -10.54
C LEU A 39 26.90 2.61 -9.75
N ALA A 40 27.07 2.54 -8.45
CA ALA A 40 27.06 3.64 -7.49
C ALA A 40 27.84 3.22 -6.25
N ALA A 41 27.79 4.02 -5.18
CA ALA A 41 28.39 3.70 -3.90
C ALA A 41 27.54 4.20 -2.74
N ARG A 42 27.72 3.58 -1.56
CA ARG A 42 27.24 4.13 -0.28
C ARG A 42 28.44 4.66 0.48
N ILE A 43 28.45 5.97 0.74
CA ILE A 43 29.42 6.64 1.61
C ILE A 43 28.71 6.91 2.94
N ASP A 44 29.19 6.33 4.03
CA ASP A 44 28.56 6.43 5.37
C ASP A 44 27.06 6.11 5.37
N GLY A 45 26.64 5.16 4.51
CA GLY A 45 25.26 4.72 4.32
C GLY A 45 24.47 5.51 3.29
N GLU A 46 24.90 6.70 2.86
CA GLU A 46 24.24 7.50 1.82
C GLU A 46 24.59 6.99 0.42
N LEU A 47 23.58 6.76 -0.43
CA LEU A 47 23.77 6.35 -1.82
C LEU A 47 24.22 7.55 -2.67
N VAL A 48 25.35 7.41 -3.35
CA VAL A 48 26.01 8.48 -4.12
C VAL A 48 26.55 8.00 -5.45
N ASP A 49 26.81 8.95 -6.36
CA ASP A 49 27.49 8.70 -7.63
C ASP A 49 28.92 8.16 -7.41
N LEU A 50 29.39 7.32 -8.32
CA LEU A 50 30.78 6.85 -8.31
C LEU A 50 31.82 7.97 -8.43
N THR A 51 31.42 9.13 -8.91
CA THR A 51 32.28 10.33 -9.10
C THR A 51 32.26 11.29 -7.91
N ARG A 52 31.52 10.99 -6.84
CA ARG A 52 31.46 11.83 -5.63
C ARG A 52 32.81 11.79 -4.89
N PRO A 53 33.54 12.94 -4.75
CA PRO A 53 34.81 12.92 -4.07
C PRO A 53 34.66 12.73 -2.55
N PHE A 54 35.58 11.99 -1.94
CA PHE A 54 35.69 11.92 -0.48
C PHE A 54 36.23 13.23 0.08
N THR A 55 35.61 13.72 1.13
CA THR A 55 35.98 14.95 1.85
C THR A 55 36.66 14.67 3.18
N GLY A 56 36.71 13.40 3.62
CA GLY A 56 37.30 12.92 4.88
C GLY A 56 37.36 11.41 4.92
N ASP A 57 37.81 10.86 6.06
CA ASP A 57 37.69 9.42 6.31
C ASP A 57 36.23 8.98 6.25
N ALA A 58 35.97 7.83 5.66
CA ALA A 58 34.60 7.37 5.42
C ALA A 58 34.47 5.84 5.34
N SER A 59 33.28 5.33 5.53
CA SER A 59 32.92 3.96 5.15
C SER A 59 32.43 3.94 3.70
N LEU A 60 32.81 2.94 2.94
CA LEU A 60 32.46 2.79 1.54
C LEU A 60 31.94 1.38 1.24
N ALA A 61 30.72 1.29 0.70
CA ALA A 61 30.20 0.07 0.06
C ALA A 61 29.92 0.36 -1.42
N LEU A 62 30.52 -0.41 -2.32
CA LEU A 62 30.28 -0.28 -3.76
C LEU A 62 29.00 -1.03 -4.14
N VAL A 63 28.09 -0.34 -4.82
CA VAL A 63 26.83 -0.89 -5.33
C VAL A 63 27.05 -1.49 -6.72
N THR A 64 26.59 -2.72 -6.90
CA THR A 64 26.64 -3.46 -8.15
C THR A 64 25.26 -4.03 -8.49
N ALA A 65 25.09 -4.70 -9.62
CA ALA A 65 23.83 -5.38 -9.97
C ALA A 65 23.42 -6.51 -8.97
N ARG A 66 24.30 -6.89 -8.02
CA ARG A 66 23.97 -7.83 -6.94
C ARG A 66 23.19 -7.18 -5.80
N ASP A 67 23.37 -5.89 -5.66
CA ASP A 67 22.65 -5.04 -4.70
C ASP A 67 21.34 -4.60 -5.37
N GLU A 68 20.43 -5.56 -5.58
CA GLU A 68 19.32 -5.46 -6.52
C GLU A 68 18.41 -4.27 -6.25
N ALA A 69 18.12 -3.95 -4.99
CA ALA A 69 17.26 -2.84 -4.60
C ALA A 69 17.83 -1.49 -5.05
N ASP A 70 19.08 -1.20 -4.67
CA ASP A 70 19.78 0.04 -5.05
C ASP A 70 19.98 0.13 -6.57
N ALA A 71 20.35 -1.01 -7.20
CA ALA A 71 20.57 -1.06 -8.64
C ALA A 71 19.27 -0.82 -9.44
N LEU A 72 18.11 -1.31 -8.98
CA LEU A 72 16.81 -1.07 -9.59
C LEU A 72 16.37 0.38 -9.42
N GLU A 73 16.56 0.97 -8.23
CA GLU A 73 16.25 2.37 -7.98
C GLU A 73 17.02 3.29 -8.94
N LEU A 74 18.34 3.08 -9.05
CA LEU A 74 19.20 3.81 -9.99
C LEU A 74 18.77 3.62 -11.45
N ALA A 75 18.53 2.38 -11.86
CA ALA A 75 18.13 2.09 -13.24
C ALA A 75 16.78 2.75 -13.59
N ARG A 76 15.80 2.71 -12.69
CA ARG A 76 14.48 3.34 -12.90
C ARG A 76 14.58 4.86 -12.97
N HIS A 77 15.40 5.46 -12.11
CA HIS A 77 15.67 6.88 -12.15
C HIS A 77 16.29 7.28 -13.51
N ASP A 78 17.29 6.53 -13.96
CA ASP A 78 17.95 6.82 -15.25
C ASP A 78 17.04 6.54 -16.45
N TYR A 79 16.18 5.52 -16.42
CA TYR A 79 15.16 5.34 -17.45
C TYR A 79 14.20 6.52 -17.51
N ALA A 80 13.86 7.17 -16.38
CA ALA A 80 13.04 8.37 -16.38
C ALA A 80 13.74 9.54 -17.06
N HIS A 81 15.04 9.72 -16.82
CA HIS A 81 15.83 10.75 -17.50
C HIS A 81 16.02 10.47 -18.99
N VAL A 82 16.26 9.22 -19.37
CA VAL A 82 16.34 8.80 -20.79
C VAL A 82 14.99 8.99 -21.49
N LEU A 83 13.87 8.78 -20.80
CA LEU A 83 12.53 9.09 -21.30
C LEU A 83 12.38 10.60 -21.56
N ALA A 84 12.82 11.45 -20.62
CA ALA A 84 12.74 12.90 -20.78
C ALA A 84 13.58 13.41 -21.95
N GLU A 85 14.81 12.90 -22.08
CA GLU A 85 15.69 13.20 -23.20
C GLU A 85 15.09 12.75 -24.54
N ALA A 86 14.54 11.53 -24.61
CA ALA A 86 13.90 11.00 -25.82
C ALA A 86 12.68 11.82 -26.26
N VAL A 87 11.84 12.21 -25.31
CA VAL A 87 10.65 13.05 -25.60
C VAL A 87 11.06 14.40 -26.12
N GLN A 88 12.05 15.07 -25.52
CA GLN A 88 12.51 16.37 -26.02
C GLN A 88 13.20 16.29 -27.39
N ALA A 89 13.88 15.18 -27.66
CA ALA A 89 14.49 14.95 -28.98
C ALA A 89 13.43 14.76 -30.07
N LEU A 90 12.35 14.05 -29.81
CA LEU A 90 11.28 13.77 -30.79
C LEU A 90 10.23 14.89 -30.88
N PHE A 91 9.99 15.59 -29.79
CA PHE A 91 8.96 16.64 -29.69
C PHE A 91 9.57 17.95 -29.18
N PRO A 92 10.32 18.70 -30.06
CA PRO A 92 10.99 19.91 -29.66
C PRO A 92 10.05 20.98 -29.12
N GLY A 93 10.45 21.62 -28.01
CA GLY A 93 9.64 22.59 -27.29
C GLY A 93 8.70 22.00 -26.23
N THR A 94 8.69 20.68 -26.04
CA THR A 94 8.09 20.06 -24.88
C THR A 94 8.89 20.40 -23.63
N GLN A 95 8.23 20.96 -22.61
CA GLN A 95 8.85 21.26 -21.33
C GLN A 95 8.82 20.04 -20.42
N ILE A 96 9.88 19.86 -19.66
CA ILE A 96 10.03 18.77 -18.69
C ILE A 96 9.75 19.25 -17.27
N THR A 97 9.26 18.36 -16.41
CA THR A 97 9.04 18.67 -14.99
C THR A 97 9.81 17.69 -14.09
N PHE A 98 9.18 16.60 -13.63
CA PHE A 98 9.79 15.61 -12.76
C PHE A 98 9.43 14.18 -13.20
N GLY A 99 10.35 13.27 -12.90
CA GLY A 99 10.21 11.85 -13.19
C GLY A 99 10.82 10.99 -12.09
N PRO A 100 10.09 10.72 -10.96
CA PRO A 100 10.59 9.83 -9.93
C PRO A 100 10.55 8.37 -10.37
N SER A 101 11.43 7.57 -9.76
CA SER A 101 11.30 6.12 -9.72
C SER A 101 10.09 5.71 -8.86
N THR A 102 9.52 4.55 -9.15
CA THR A 102 8.47 3.89 -8.38
C THR A 102 8.89 2.44 -8.12
N ASP A 103 8.15 1.71 -7.26
CA ASP A 103 8.47 0.34 -6.89
C ASP A 103 8.62 -0.62 -8.08
N ASP A 104 7.87 -0.41 -9.16
CA ASP A 104 7.87 -1.27 -10.36
C ASP A 104 8.37 -0.57 -11.62
N GLY A 105 8.69 0.72 -11.55
CA GLY A 105 9.02 1.46 -12.76
C GLY A 105 9.37 2.92 -12.53
N PHE A 106 8.88 3.75 -13.41
CA PHE A 106 9.14 5.20 -13.43
C PHE A 106 8.02 5.91 -14.17
N TYR A 107 7.95 7.21 -14.00
CA TYR A 107 7.19 8.08 -14.91
C TYR A 107 7.91 9.42 -15.11
N TYR A 108 7.44 10.19 -16.07
CA TYR A 108 7.88 11.56 -16.24
C TYR A 108 6.71 12.43 -16.69
N ASP A 109 6.65 13.66 -16.15
CA ASP A 109 5.60 14.63 -16.46
C ASP A 109 6.11 15.67 -17.46
N PHE A 110 5.33 15.90 -18.50
CA PHE A 110 5.63 16.76 -19.62
C PHE A 110 4.56 17.82 -19.83
N ALA A 111 4.96 19.02 -20.25
CA ALA A 111 4.07 20.01 -20.84
C ALA A 111 4.33 20.06 -22.36
N PRO A 112 3.63 19.25 -23.16
CA PRO A 112 3.81 19.21 -24.60
C PRO A 112 3.35 20.52 -25.22
N LYS A 113 4.07 20.96 -26.29
CA LYS A 113 3.79 22.25 -26.96
C LYS A 113 2.53 22.20 -27.81
N ASP A 114 2.37 21.13 -28.61
CA ASP A 114 1.36 21.10 -29.68
C ASP A 114 0.09 20.34 -29.29
N ARG A 115 0.22 19.14 -28.69
CA ARG A 115 -0.89 18.31 -28.25
C ARG A 115 -0.47 17.41 -27.08
N PRO A 116 -1.40 16.93 -26.24
CA PRO A 116 -1.12 15.89 -25.27
C PRO A 116 -0.57 14.62 -25.95
N PHE A 117 0.29 13.89 -25.24
CA PHE A 117 0.74 12.58 -25.69
C PHE A 117 -0.37 11.55 -25.63
N THR A 118 -0.25 10.53 -26.49
CA THR A 118 -1.13 9.37 -26.55
C THR A 118 -0.32 8.10 -26.51
N GLU A 119 -0.97 6.94 -26.33
CA GLU A 119 -0.29 5.66 -26.36
C GLU A 119 0.35 5.33 -27.73
N GLU A 120 -0.13 5.96 -28.81
CA GLU A 120 0.43 5.82 -30.16
C GLU A 120 1.84 6.42 -30.27
N ASP A 121 2.20 7.37 -29.40
CA ASP A 121 3.53 7.97 -29.37
C ASP A 121 4.58 7.05 -28.72
N LEU A 122 4.16 6.12 -27.83
CA LEU A 122 5.05 5.31 -27.01
C LEU A 122 6.07 4.49 -27.80
N PRO A 123 5.72 3.81 -28.90
CA PRO A 123 6.70 3.02 -29.68
C PRO A 123 7.85 3.87 -30.25
N ALA A 124 7.57 5.09 -30.71
CA ALA A 124 8.59 6.00 -31.21
C ALA A 124 9.52 6.50 -30.09
N ILE A 125 8.93 6.82 -28.94
CA ILE A 125 9.70 7.25 -27.76
C ILE A 125 10.57 6.09 -27.26
N GLU A 126 10.07 4.85 -27.16
CA GLU A 126 10.86 3.68 -26.79
C GLU A 126 12.05 3.46 -27.76
N ALA A 127 11.85 3.62 -29.07
CA ALA A 127 12.91 3.48 -30.05
C ALA A 127 14.03 4.51 -29.83
N GLU A 128 13.67 5.75 -29.54
CA GLU A 128 14.62 6.82 -29.23
C GLU A 128 15.33 6.59 -27.89
N MET A 129 14.62 6.14 -26.85
CA MET A 129 15.25 5.74 -25.58
C MET A 129 16.32 4.65 -25.81
N ARG A 130 16.03 3.63 -26.61
CA ARG A 130 17.02 2.59 -26.97
C ARG A 130 18.23 3.17 -27.68
N ARG A 131 18.03 4.16 -28.57
CA ARG A 131 19.12 4.85 -29.26
C ARG A 131 20.01 5.61 -28.28
N ILE A 132 19.42 6.34 -27.31
CA ILE A 132 20.16 7.09 -26.28
C ILE A 132 20.96 6.12 -25.39
N ILE A 133 20.36 5.02 -24.95
CA ILE A 133 21.04 3.98 -24.17
C ILE A 133 22.24 3.41 -24.95
N ALA A 134 22.05 3.07 -26.22
CA ALA A 134 23.09 2.52 -27.07
C ALA A 134 24.24 3.52 -27.35
N ALA A 135 23.97 4.82 -27.28
CA ALA A 135 24.99 5.86 -27.42
C ALA A 135 25.96 5.90 -26.23
N ASN A 136 25.63 5.26 -25.10
CA ASN A 136 26.47 5.13 -23.91
C ASN A 136 27.03 6.49 -23.44
N LYS A 137 26.16 7.48 -23.32
CA LYS A 137 26.53 8.83 -22.89
C LYS A 137 26.97 8.83 -21.41
N PRO A 138 28.10 9.49 -21.07
CA PRO A 138 28.48 9.63 -19.65
C PRO A 138 27.48 10.54 -18.92
N LEU A 139 27.12 10.17 -17.68
CA LEU A 139 26.30 10.99 -16.80
C LEU A 139 27.20 11.76 -15.84
N ARG A 140 27.13 13.09 -15.84
CA ARG A 140 28.00 13.96 -15.08
C ARG A 140 27.20 14.88 -14.17
N ARG A 141 27.52 14.85 -12.88
CA ARG A 141 26.94 15.71 -11.85
C ARG A 141 27.68 17.04 -11.79
N GLU A 142 26.92 18.14 -11.73
CA GLU A 142 27.45 19.47 -11.45
C GLU A 142 26.59 20.15 -10.38
N GLU A 143 27.21 21.01 -9.56
CA GLU A 143 26.49 21.86 -8.61
C GLU A 143 26.43 23.28 -9.15
N TRP A 144 25.23 23.84 -9.24
CA TRP A 144 24.99 25.15 -9.77
C TRP A 144 24.34 26.06 -8.74
N SER A 145 24.63 27.35 -8.81
CA SER A 145 23.88 28.34 -8.03
C SER A 145 22.45 28.46 -8.56
N ARG A 146 21.55 28.86 -7.68
CA ARG A 146 20.13 29.11 -8.05
C ARG A 146 19.99 30.07 -9.24
N ALA A 147 20.78 31.12 -9.24
CA ALA A 147 20.77 32.10 -10.33
C ALA A 147 21.17 31.47 -11.67
N GLN A 148 22.21 30.63 -11.68
CA GLN A 148 22.62 29.90 -12.89
C GLN A 148 21.53 28.96 -13.39
N LEU A 149 20.88 28.18 -12.48
CA LEU A 149 19.78 27.28 -12.82
C LEU A 149 18.59 28.05 -13.44
N ILE A 150 18.10 29.08 -12.74
CA ILE A 150 16.94 29.86 -13.22
C ILE A 150 17.26 30.48 -14.59
N SER A 151 18.45 31.10 -14.75
CA SER A 151 18.86 31.70 -16.02
C SER A 151 18.91 30.64 -17.13
N ARG A 152 19.48 29.47 -16.87
CA ARG A 152 19.58 28.38 -17.85
C ARG A 152 18.22 27.88 -18.30
N TRP A 153 17.33 27.58 -17.32
CA TRP A 153 15.99 27.09 -17.64
C TRP A 153 15.13 28.10 -18.37
N GLN A 154 15.23 29.37 -18.01
CA GLN A 154 14.56 30.45 -18.74
C GLN A 154 15.04 30.57 -20.19
N GLN A 155 16.36 30.46 -20.43
CA GLN A 155 16.93 30.47 -21.77
C GLN A 155 16.48 29.29 -22.63
N GLN A 156 16.24 28.14 -22.01
CA GLN A 156 15.75 26.93 -22.69
C GLN A 156 14.21 26.88 -22.81
N GLY A 157 13.48 27.80 -22.18
CA GLY A 157 12.03 27.82 -22.16
C GLY A 157 11.40 26.83 -21.16
N GLU A 158 12.19 26.28 -20.24
CA GLU A 158 11.78 25.33 -19.21
C GLU A 158 11.16 26.04 -18.00
N ARG A 159 9.93 26.54 -18.16
CA ARG A 159 9.24 27.36 -17.16
C ARG A 159 9.08 26.60 -15.84
N PHE A 160 8.65 25.33 -15.87
CA PHE A 160 8.37 24.55 -14.67
C PHE A 160 9.64 24.27 -13.85
N LYS A 161 10.76 24.01 -14.53
CA LYS A 161 12.08 23.86 -13.87
C LYS A 161 12.56 25.17 -13.26
N ALA A 162 12.35 26.29 -13.95
CA ALA A 162 12.71 27.63 -13.44
C ALA A 162 11.88 27.99 -12.19
N GLU A 163 10.57 27.76 -12.21
CA GLU A 163 9.67 27.96 -11.05
C GLU A 163 10.12 27.13 -9.85
N TRP A 164 10.40 25.84 -10.07
CA TRP A 164 10.84 24.95 -9.01
C TRP A 164 12.18 25.38 -8.39
N ALA A 165 13.16 25.69 -9.24
CA ALA A 165 14.47 26.17 -8.78
C ALA A 165 14.37 27.45 -7.94
N ALA A 166 13.40 28.33 -8.23
CA ALA A 166 13.18 29.56 -7.47
C ALA A 166 12.63 29.33 -6.06
N GLU A 167 11.90 28.24 -5.85
CA GLU A 167 11.18 27.94 -4.60
C GLU A 167 11.94 27.01 -3.63
N LEU A 168 13.00 26.35 -4.09
CA LEU A 168 13.80 25.49 -3.22
C LEU A 168 14.35 26.27 -2.02
N PRO A 169 14.51 25.66 -0.84
CA PRO A 169 15.03 26.33 0.35
C PRO A 169 16.41 26.97 0.13
N GLU A 170 16.66 28.09 0.78
CA GLU A 170 18.00 28.70 0.77
C GLU A 170 19.02 27.77 1.46
N GLY A 171 20.18 27.59 0.83
CA GLY A 171 21.25 26.73 1.35
C GLY A 171 21.21 25.28 0.88
N GLU A 172 20.16 24.87 0.14
CA GLU A 172 20.15 23.56 -0.50
C GLU A 172 21.10 23.52 -1.70
N ALA A 173 21.93 22.45 -1.77
CA ALA A 173 22.81 22.22 -2.93
C ALA A 173 21.95 21.87 -4.15
N LEU A 174 22.04 22.69 -5.19
CA LEU A 174 21.27 22.49 -6.42
C LEU A 174 22.13 21.76 -7.44
N THR A 175 21.67 20.60 -7.86
CA THR A 175 22.42 19.72 -8.73
C THR A 175 21.74 19.54 -10.09
N VAL A 176 22.58 19.46 -11.12
CA VAL A 176 22.21 19.08 -12.49
C VAL A 176 23.02 17.87 -12.92
N TYR A 177 22.44 17.09 -13.78
CA TYR A 177 23.09 15.95 -14.41
C TYR A 177 23.06 16.09 -15.93
N TRP A 178 24.23 16.07 -16.52
CA TRP A 178 24.42 16.03 -17.95
C TRP A 178 24.33 14.61 -18.48
N SER A 179 23.60 14.39 -19.56
CA SER A 179 23.68 13.20 -20.42
C SER A 179 24.50 13.54 -21.65
N GLY A 180 25.76 13.09 -21.66
CA GLY A 180 26.74 13.56 -22.63
C GLY A 180 27.06 15.04 -22.45
N ASP A 181 27.08 15.79 -23.56
CA ASP A 181 27.35 17.25 -23.57
C ASP A 181 26.15 18.05 -24.08
N ASP A 182 25.07 17.42 -24.47
CA ASP A 182 23.97 18.00 -25.22
C ASP A 182 22.64 18.06 -24.47
N TRP A 183 22.43 17.27 -23.42
CA TRP A 183 21.21 17.27 -22.63
C TRP A 183 21.50 17.31 -21.13
N LEU A 184 20.66 17.99 -20.37
CA LEU A 184 20.77 18.06 -18.90
C LEU A 184 19.41 18.13 -18.26
N ASP A 185 19.36 17.64 -17.03
CA ASP A 185 18.20 17.77 -16.15
C ASP A 185 18.61 18.14 -14.72
N MET A 186 17.67 18.71 -13.95
CA MET A 186 17.83 19.04 -12.54
C MET A 186 17.24 17.92 -11.68
N CYS A 187 18.08 17.25 -10.93
CA CYS A 187 17.66 16.26 -9.94
C CYS A 187 18.70 16.14 -8.81
N ARG A 188 18.35 15.43 -7.76
CA ARG A 188 19.24 15.18 -6.61
C ARG A 188 20.23 14.04 -6.87
N GLY A 189 19.96 13.18 -7.85
CA GLY A 189 20.73 11.96 -8.09
C GLY A 189 20.48 10.89 -7.01
N PRO A 190 21.36 9.89 -6.86
CA PRO A 190 22.49 9.63 -7.78
C PRO A 190 22.07 8.98 -9.10
N HIS A 191 23.02 8.90 -10.03
CA HIS A 191 22.86 8.30 -11.36
C HIS A 191 23.90 7.19 -11.62
N LEU A 192 23.60 6.36 -12.61
CA LEU A 192 24.56 5.41 -13.17
C LEU A 192 25.73 6.16 -13.84
N PRO A 193 26.91 5.53 -14.04
CA PRO A 193 28.03 6.19 -14.68
C PRO A 193 27.80 6.63 -16.13
N SER A 194 26.90 5.95 -16.83
CA SER A 194 26.53 6.25 -18.21
C SER A 194 25.19 5.61 -18.58
N THR A 195 24.52 6.15 -19.63
CA THR A 195 23.28 5.58 -20.18
C THR A 195 23.45 4.12 -20.63
N GLY A 196 24.66 3.73 -21.08
CA GLY A 196 24.97 2.36 -21.50
C GLY A 196 25.05 1.33 -20.37
N LYS A 197 24.89 1.73 -19.11
CA LYS A 197 24.70 0.79 -17.98
C LYS A 197 23.26 0.26 -17.91
N LEU A 198 22.30 0.92 -18.57
CA LEU A 198 20.94 0.43 -18.74
C LEU A 198 20.90 -0.65 -19.82
N ASP A 199 20.01 -1.63 -19.65
CA ASP A 199 19.73 -2.63 -20.69
C ASP A 199 18.61 -2.10 -21.63
N PRO A 200 18.87 -1.86 -22.92
CA PRO A 200 17.88 -1.36 -23.86
C PRO A 200 16.69 -2.28 -24.08
N ALA A 201 16.79 -3.55 -23.64
CA ALA A 201 15.72 -4.53 -23.70
C ALA A 201 14.96 -4.70 -22.37
N ALA A 202 15.34 -3.98 -21.32
CA ALA A 202 14.81 -4.19 -19.97
C ALA A 202 13.83 -3.10 -19.51
N PHE A 203 13.25 -2.33 -20.41
CA PHE A 203 12.19 -1.36 -20.09
C PHE A 203 11.04 -1.44 -21.08
N LYS A 204 9.88 -0.93 -20.67
CA LYS A 204 8.70 -0.75 -21.50
C LYS A 204 7.91 0.47 -21.04
N LEU A 205 7.47 1.31 -21.98
CA LEU A 205 6.49 2.34 -21.72
C LEU A 205 5.09 1.70 -21.69
N THR A 206 4.27 2.07 -20.70
CA THR A 206 3.04 1.31 -20.40
C THR A 206 1.77 2.08 -20.70
N ARG A 207 1.72 3.38 -20.40
CA ARG A 207 0.53 4.21 -20.59
C ARG A 207 0.84 5.70 -20.55
N VAL A 208 -0.14 6.47 -20.99
CA VAL A 208 -0.17 7.93 -20.87
C VAL A 208 -1.37 8.34 -20.02
N SER A 209 -1.24 9.35 -19.19
CA SER A 209 -2.36 9.96 -18.46
C SER A 209 -2.17 11.47 -18.32
N GLY A 210 -3.25 12.20 -17.98
CA GLY A 210 -3.17 13.56 -17.49
C GLY A 210 -2.64 13.62 -16.06
N ALA A 211 -1.92 14.68 -15.74
CA ALA A 211 -1.52 15.04 -14.39
C ALA A 211 -1.60 16.56 -14.24
N TYR A 212 -1.81 17.06 -13.02
CA TYR A 212 -1.78 18.49 -12.76
C TYR A 212 -0.45 18.88 -12.14
N TRP A 213 0.10 20.02 -12.58
CA TRP A 213 1.29 20.57 -11.98
C TRP A 213 1.12 20.69 -10.47
N ARG A 214 2.03 20.08 -9.69
CA ARG A 214 1.98 20.00 -8.21
C ARG A 214 0.73 19.34 -7.64
N GLY A 215 0.02 18.55 -8.43
CA GLY A 215 -1.19 17.86 -7.98
C GLY A 215 -2.42 18.74 -7.78
N ASP A 216 -2.36 20.03 -8.05
CA ASP A 216 -3.48 20.95 -7.92
C ASP A 216 -4.22 21.10 -9.26
N GLN A 217 -5.52 20.78 -9.25
CA GLN A 217 -6.40 20.88 -10.43
C GLN A 217 -6.53 22.29 -11.02
N LYS A 218 -6.14 23.33 -10.27
CA LYS A 218 -6.12 24.72 -10.72
C LYS A 218 -4.88 25.05 -11.56
N ASN A 219 -3.84 24.21 -11.50
CA ASN A 219 -2.61 24.40 -12.24
C ASN A 219 -2.67 23.79 -13.64
N ALA A 220 -1.60 24.01 -14.42
CA ALA A 220 -1.47 23.47 -15.78
C ALA A 220 -1.62 21.95 -15.81
N MET A 221 -2.38 21.45 -16.80
CA MET A 221 -2.45 20.04 -17.09
C MET A 221 -1.20 19.59 -17.85
N LEU A 222 -0.59 18.51 -17.39
CA LEU A 222 0.58 17.86 -17.94
C LEU A 222 0.20 16.51 -18.55
N SER A 223 1.06 16.01 -19.43
CA SER A 223 1.01 14.62 -19.91
C SER A 223 2.02 13.78 -19.13
N ARG A 224 1.57 12.77 -18.43
CA ARG A 224 2.40 11.82 -17.69
C ARG A 224 2.58 10.55 -18.50
N ILE A 225 3.83 10.19 -18.78
CA ILE A 225 4.19 8.92 -19.44
C ILE A 225 4.74 7.98 -18.38
N TYR A 226 4.17 6.78 -18.28
CA TYR A 226 4.62 5.74 -17.36
C TYR A 226 5.45 4.69 -18.10
N GLY A 227 6.45 4.17 -17.40
CA GLY A 227 7.24 3.04 -17.86
C GLY A 227 7.58 2.09 -16.72
N THR A 228 7.96 0.88 -17.07
CA THR A 228 8.56 -0.08 -16.15
C THR A 228 10.01 -0.33 -16.55
N GLY A 229 10.91 -0.43 -15.55
CA GLY A 229 12.35 -0.55 -15.77
C GLY A 229 12.99 -1.60 -14.87
N TRP A 230 13.86 -2.41 -15.45
CA TRP A 230 14.48 -3.58 -14.83
C TRP A 230 15.97 -3.67 -15.17
N LEU A 231 16.74 -4.48 -14.43
CA LEU A 231 18.17 -4.62 -14.68
C LEU A 231 18.49 -5.47 -15.93
N ASN A 232 17.55 -6.32 -16.35
CA ASN A 232 17.69 -7.16 -17.53
C ASN A 232 16.34 -7.57 -18.10
N LYS A 233 16.37 -8.02 -19.37
CA LYS A 233 15.16 -8.45 -20.09
C LYS A 233 14.39 -9.56 -19.37
N LYS A 234 15.07 -10.50 -18.71
CA LYS A 234 14.40 -11.60 -17.99
C LYS A 234 13.50 -11.09 -16.86
N GLN A 235 13.96 -10.09 -16.12
CA GLN A 235 13.14 -9.45 -15.07
C GLN A 235 11.94 -8.70 -15.66
N LEU A 236 12.14 -7.96 -16.76
CA LEU A 236 11.05 -7.30 -17.48
C LEU A 236 10.00 -8.32 -17.97
N ASP A 237 10.44 -9.39 -18.65
CA ASP A 237 9.52 -10.41 -19.18
C ASP A 237 8.73 -11.08 -18.04
N ALA A 238 9.37 -11.37 -16.91
CA ALA A 238 8.70 -11.90 -15.72
C ALA A 238 7.66 -10.93 -15.14
N HIS A 239 7.99 -9.63 -15.09
CA HIS A 239 7.04 -8.59 -14.65
C HIS A 239 5.85 -8.46 -15.60
N LEU A 240 6.08 -8.40 -16.92
CA LEU A 240 5.01 -8.31 -17.92
C LEU A 240 4.09 -9.53 -17.87
N THR A 241 4.66 -10.75 -17.75
CA THR A 241 3.90 -11.99 -17.58
C THR A 241 3.02 -11.92 -16.32
N ARG A 242 3.57 -11.40 -15.20
CA ARG A 242 2.82 -11.21 -13.96
C ARG A 242 1.66 -10.23 -14.13
N LEU A 243 1.86 -9.13 -14.88
CA LEU A 243 0.79 -8.17 -15.18
C LEU A 243 -0.32 -8.79 -16.05
N GLU A 244 0.05 -9.56 -17.08
CA GLU A 244 -0.92 -10.28 -17.91
C GLU A 244 -1.73 -11.30 -17.10
N GLU A 245 -1.06 -12.06 -16.24
CA GLU A 245 -1.74 -12.98 -15.33
C GLU A 245 -2.64 -12.26 -14.34
N ALA A 246 -2.22 -11.10 -13.81
CA ALA A 246 -3.05 -10.28 -12.95
C ALA A 246 -4.32 -9.78 -13.68
N ALA A 247 -4.19 -9.33 -14.93
CA ALA A 247 -5.33 -8.89 -15.73
C ALA A 247 -6.33 -10.03 -16.04
N LYS A 248 -5.82 -11.25 -16.27
CA LYS A 248 -6.69 -12.45 -16.47
C LYS A 248 -7.45 -12.81 -15.19
N ARG A 249 -6.91 -12.51 -14.02
CA ARG A 249 -7.46 -12.85 -12.70
C ARG A 249 -8.28 -11.72 -12.07
N ASP A 250 -8.37 -10.56 -12.73
CA ASP A 250 -9.10 -9.40 -12.19
C ASP A 250 -10.50 -9.81 -11.70
N HIS A 251 -10.76 -9.60 -10.41
CA HIS A 251 -12.01 -9.99 -9.76
C HIS A 251 -13.25 -9.31 -10.38
N ARG A 252 -13.08 -8.12 -11.00
CA ARG A 252 -14.18 -7.41 -11.69
C ARG A 252 -14.59 -8.15 -12.96
N LYS A 253 -13.59 -8.65 -13.71
CA LYS A 253 -13.82 -9.45 -14.92
C LYS A 253 -14.40 -10.81 -14.56
N LEU A 254 -13.71 -11.56 -13.70
CA LEU A 254 -14.15 -12.89 -13.28
C LEU A 254 -15.48 -12.84 -12.53
N GLY A 255 -15.71 -11.82 -11.70
CA GLY A 255 -16.97 -11.61 -10.99
C GLY A 255 -18.15 -11.41 -11.94
N ALA A 256 -17.97 -10.67 -13.03
CA ALA A 256 -18.97 -10.51 -14.07
C ALA A 256 -19.20 -11.82 -14.87
N GLU A 257 -18.13 -12.50 -15.29
CA GLU A 257 -18.21 -13.79 -16.02
C GLU A 257 -18.89 -14.91 -15.21
N MET A 258 -18.68 -14.91 -13.90
CA MET A 258 -19.26 -15.90 -12.96
C MET A 258 -20.60 -15.47 -12.38
N ASP A 259 -21.12 -14.30 -12.74
CA ASP A 259 -22.36 -13.73 -12.22
C ASP A 259 -22.38 -13.58 -10.68
N LEU A 260 -21.28 -13.01 -10.11
CA LEU A 260 -21.13 -12.90 -8.67
C LEU A 260 -21.64 -11.57 -8.10
N PHE A 261 -21.37 -10.46 -8.77
CA PHE A 261 -21.72 -9.11 -8.32
C PHE A 261 -21.61 -8.08 -9.45
N HIS A 262 -22.17 -6.91 -9.21
CA HIS A 262 -21.90 -5.72 -10.03
C HIS A 262 -21.84 -4.45 -9.18
N LEU A 263 -21.34 -3.38 -9.79
CA LEU A 263 -21.29 -2.02 -9.23
C LEU A 263 -22.01 -1.09 -10.20
N GLN A 264 -22.80 -0.14 -9.69
CA GLN A 264 -23.52 0.83 -10.52
C GLN A 264 -23.60 2.21 -9.85
N GLN A 265 -23.99 3.23 -10.61
CA GLN A 265 -23.94 4.63 -10.17
C GLN A 265 -24.93 4.95 -9.05
N GLU A 266 -26.07 4.28 -8.99
CA GLU A 266 -27.11 4.51 -7.98
C GLU A 266 -26.67 4.18 -6.56
N ALA A 267 -25.63 3.33 -6.41
CA ALA A 267 -24.99 3.01 -5.12
C ALA A 267 -23.48 2.99 -5.28
N HIS A 268 -22.92 4.14 -5.62
CA HIS A 268 -21.52 4.29 -5.97
C HIS A 268 -20.56 3.86 -4.85
N GLY A 269 -19.74 2.83 -5.13
CA GLY A 269 -18.85 2.22 -4.16
C GLY A 269 -19.53 1.22 -3.21
N SER A 270 -20.76 0.79 -3.49
CA SER A 270 -21.45 -0.30 -2.80
C SER A 270 -21.71 -1.47 -3.74
N VAL A 271 -21.65 -2.68 -3.23
CA VAL A 271 -21.68 -3.91 -4.02
C VAL A 271 -23.10 -4.45 -4.12
N PHE A 272 -23.57 -4.72 -5.33
CA PHE A 272 -24.77 -5.50 -5.58
C PHE A 272 -24.39 -6.97 -5.74
N TRP A 273 -24.65 -7.76 -4.71
CA TRP A 273 -24.34 -9.19 -4.69
C TRP A 273 -25.40 -9.99 -5.42
N HIS A 274 -24.99 -10.78 -6.41
CA HIS A 274 -25.87 -11.75 -7.08
C HIS A 274 -25.98 -13.05 -6.26
N PRO A 275 -26.91 -13.93 -6.56
CA PRO A 275 -27.12 -15.14 -5.76
C PRO A 275 -25.86 -16.01 -5.59
N LYS A 276 -25.03 -16.17 -6.64
CA LYS A 276 -23.78 -16.94 -6.59
C LYS A 276 -22.73 -16.23 -5.74
N GLY A 277 -22.56 -14.91 -5.89
CA GLY A 277 -21.61 -14.13 -5.09
C GLY A 277 -22.02 -14.06 -3.62
N PHE A 278 -23.31 -13.82 -3.35
CA PHE A 278 -23.82 -13.79 -1.97
C PHE A 278 -23.71 -15.15 -1.29
N ARG A 279 -23.74 -16.25 -2.05
CA ARG A 279 -23.47 -17.58 -1.50
C ARG A 279 -22.04 -17.70 -0.97
N ILE A 280 -21.05 -17.25 -1.75
CA ILE A 280 -19.64 -17.22 -1.30
C ILE A 280 -19.50 -16.39 -0.02
N TYR A 281 -20.10 -15.21 -0.02
CA TYR A 281 -20.11 -14.30 1.12
C TYR A 281 -20.66 -14.98 2.39
N ARG A 282 -21.80 -15.65 2.31
CA ARG A 282 -22.42 -16.38 3.42
C ARG A 282 -21.60 -17.56 3.91
N GLU A 283 -20.92 -18.29 3.02
CA GLU A 283 -20.03 -19.38 3.41
C GLU A 283 -18.84 -18.85 4.23
N LEU A 284 -18.28 -17.69 3.84
CA LEU A 284 -17.23 -17.02 4.60
C LEU A 284 -17.72 -16.53 5.97
N GLU A 285 -18.92 -15.94 6.05
CA GLU A 285 -19.51 -15.55 7.33
C GLU A 285 -19.73 -16.78 8.24
N ALA A 286 -20.26 -17.88 7.69
CA ALA A 286 -20.49 -19.09 8.44
C ALA A 286 -19.17 -19.74 8.91
N TYR A 287 -18.14 -19.72 8.07
CA TYR A 287 -16.79 -20.18 8.43
C TYR A 287 -16.23 -19.36 9.60
N MET A 288 -16.26 -18.01 9.46
CA MET A 288 -15.74 -17.11 10.49
C MET A 288 -16.49 -17.29 11.81
N ARG A 289 -17.83 -17.33 11.81
CA ARG A 289 -18.63 -17.58 13.04
C ARG A 289 -18.17 -18.84 13.77
N ARG A 290 -18.03 -19.96 13.05
CA ARG A 290 -17.54 -21.21 13.67
C ARG A 290 -16.13 -21.04 14.26
N ALA A 291 -15.24 -20.34 13.57
CA ALA A 291 -13.87 -20.16 14.02
C ALA A 291 -13.78 -19.30 15.29
N ILE A 292 -14.56 -18.21 15.35
CA ILE A 292 -14.55 -17.29 16.49
C ILE A 292 -15.36 -17.81 17.68
N ASP A 293 -16.47 -18.51 17.45
CA ASP A 293 -17.22 -19.18 18.53
C ASP A 293 -16.32 -20.18 19.26
N ALA A 294 -15.56 -20.98 18.50
CA ALA A 294 -14.58 -21.92 19.05
C ALA A 294 -13.45 -21.21 19.82
N ALA A 295 -13.12 -19.95 19.46
CA ALA A 295 -12.13 -19.12 20.16
C ALA A 295 -12.73 -18.31 21.33
N GLY A 296 -14.01 -18.52 21.67
CA GLY A 296 -14.67 -17.93 22.84
C GLY A 296 -15.10 -16.47 22.67
N TYR A 297 -15.29 -16.00 21.42
CA TYR A 297 -15.88 -14.69 21.16
C TYR A 297 -17.40 -14.73 21.28
N ARG A 298 -18.01 -13.59 21.59
CA ARG A 298 -19.46 -13.41 21.67
C ARG A 298 -19.92 -12.49 20.54
N GLU A 299 -20.75 -13.01 19.63
CA GLU A 299 -21.28 -12.21 18.52
C GLU A 299 -22.29 -11.17 19.05
N VAL A 300 -22.13 -9.94 18.61
CA VAL A 300 -23.03 -8.81 18.89
C VAL A 300 -23.47 -8.15 17.59
N LYS A 301 -24.45 -7.26 17.67
CA LYS A 301 -24.87 -6.43 16.54
C LYS A 301 -25.17 -5.02 17.00
N THR A 302 -24.57 -4.03 16.34
CA THR A 302 -24.70 -2.61 16.73
C THR A 302 -25.42 -1.80 15.66
N PRO A 303 -26.03 -0.63 16.03
CA PRO A 303 -26.73 0.25 15.11
C PRO A 303 -25.81 0.77 13.99
N GLN A 304 -26.40 0.99 12.80
CA GLN A 304 -25.70 1.58 11.65
C GLN A 304 -25.57 3.10 11.77
N VAL A 305 -26.62 3.76 12.25
CA VAL A 305 -26.69 5.22 12.41
C VAL A 305 -26.54 5.54 13.88
N MET A 306 -25.62 6.43 14.18
CA MET A 306 -25.33 6.85 15.56
C MET A 306 -25.16 8.37 15.64
N ASP A 307 -25.51 8.93 16.78
CA ASP A 307 -25.42 10.35 17.10
C ASP A 307 -23.98 10.88 16.96
N ALA A 308 -23.83 12.10 16.43
CA ALA A 308 -22.54 12.77 16.24
C ALA A 308 -21.74 12.93 17.56
N ARG A 309 -22.42 13.13 18.68
CA ARG A 309 -21.80 13.24 20.01
C ARG A 309 -20.96 12.01 20.37
N GLN A 310 -21.37 10.82 19.94
CA GLN A 310 -20.59 9.59 20.14
C GLN A 310 -19.27 9.63 19.36
N TRP A 311 -19.31 10.20 18.16
CA TRP A 311 -18.14 10.36 17.30
C TRP A 311 -17.22 11.49 17.77
N GLU A 312 -17.78 12.54 18.37
CA GLU A 312 -17.01 13.61 19.02
C GLU A 312 -16.28 13.10 20.25
N GLN A 313 -16.97 12.37 21.13
CA GLN A 313 -16.40 11.79 22.32
C GLN A 313 -15.27 10.82 22.00
N SER A 314 -15.44 9.96 21.02
CA SER A 314 -14.41 9.02 20.56
C SER A 314 -13.26 9.69 19.78
N GLY A 315 -13.43 10.94 19.31
CA GLY A 315 -12.45 11.70 18.54
C GLY A 315 -12.51 11.49 17.02
N HIS A 316 -13.40 10.63 16.54
CA HIS A 316 -13.57 10.40 15.10
C HIS A 316 -14.10 11.63 14.37
N TRP A 317 -15.00 12.39 14.98
CA TRP A 317 -15.58 13.59 14.37
C TRP A 317 -14.54 14.64 14.01
N GLY A 318 -13.54 14.84 14.87
CA GLY A 318 -12.49 15.83 14.63
C GLY A 318 -11.42 15.42 13.63
N LYS A 319 -11.15 14.10 13.50
CA LYS A 319 -10.01 13.59 12.72
C LYS A 319 -10.40 12.77 11.49
N TYR A 320 -11.66 12.31 11.42
CA TYR A 320 -12.12 11.37 10.40
C TYR A 320 -13.40 11.81 9.70
N ARG A 321 -13.96 13.00 10.03
CA ARG A 321 -15.24 13.49 9.52
C ARG A 321 -15.33 13.52 8.00
N GLU A 322 -14.26 13.88 7.32
CA GLU A 322 -14.21 13.94 5.84
C GLU A 322 -14.51 12.58 5.19
N ASN A 323 -14.21 11.49 5.90
CA ASN A 323 -14.46 10.13 5.48
C ASN A 323 -15.76 9.54 6.05
N MET A 324 -16.65 10.35 6.64
CA MET A 324 -17.92 9.88 7.21
C MET A 324 -19.10 10.32 6.36
N PHE A 325 -20.12 9.46 6.23
CA PHE A 325 -21.43 9.86 5.76
C PHE A 325 -22.22 10.45 6.91
N VAL A 326 -22.47 11.73 6.83
CA VAL A 326 -23.16 12.53 7.86
C VAL A 326 -24.60 12.73 7.45
N ILE A 327 -25.52 12.57 8.39
CA ILE A 327 -26.98 12.61 8.20
C ILE A 327 -27.56 13.66 9.13
N PRO A 328 -28.24 14.71 8.65
CA PRO A 328 -29.01 15.60 9.50
C PRO A 328 -30.29 14.89 9.99
N ASP A 329 -30.78 15.24 11.15
CA ASP A 329 -32.05 14.72 11.69
C ASP A 329 -33.29 15.40 11.12
N GLU A 330 -33.10 16.48 10.34
CA GLU A 330 -34.15 17.20 9.64
C GLU A 330 -34.17 16.92 8.14
N VAL A 331 -35.35 16.97 7.52
CA VAL A 331 -35.48 16.92 6.07
C VAL A 331 -35.09 18.26 5.47
N PRO A 332 -34.12 18.32 4.56
CA PRO A 332 -33.72 19.58 3.92
C PRO A 332 -34.91 20.25 3.20
N ASN A 333 -35.09 21.56 3.41
CA ASN A 333 -36.06 22.32 2.64
C ASN A 333 -35.55 22.51 1.21
N THR A 334 -36.37 22.15 0.21
CA THR A 334 -35.99 22.12 -1.22
C THR A 334 -36.77 23.14 -2.08
N GLU A 335 -37.54 24.07 -1.46
CA GLU A 335 -38.52 24.83 -2.24
C GLU A 335 -37.93 25.88 -3.21
N ASP A 336 -36.74 26.46 -2.97
CA ASP A 336 -36.23 27.54 -3.83
C ASP A 336 -34.74 27.57 -4.22
N GLU A 337 -33.80 27.02 -3.45
CA GLU A 337 -32.35 27.17 -3.72
C GLU A 337 -31.50 25.89 -3.51
N GLY A 338 -32.11 24.72 -3.51
CA GLY A 338 -31.46 23.46 -3.14
C GLY A 338 -31.63 23.17 -1.63
N PRO A 339 -31.13 22.02 -1.15
CA PRO A 339 -31.37 21.57 0.22
C PRO A 339 -30.67 22.47 1.23
N VAL A 340 -31.48 23.17 2.05
CA VAL A 340 -31.01 23.99 3.15
C VAL A 340 -31.27 23.24 4.46
N ILE A 341 -30.20 23.04 5.24
CA ILE A 341 -30.23 22.45 6.56
C ILE A 341 -30.07 23.57 7.59
N SER A 342 -30.89 23.57 8.63
CA SER A 342 -30.80 24.60 9.66
C SER A 342 -29.50 24.51 10.45
N GLY A 343 -29.06 25.64 11.03
CA GLY A 343 -27.90 25.65 11.91
C GLY A 343 -28.13 24.95 13.25
N GLU A 344 -29.38 24.58 13.54
CA GLU A 344 -29.84 23.93 14.79
C GLU A 344 -30.02 22.42 14.61
N ALA A 345 -29.84 21.86 13.38
CA ALA A 345 -29.98 20.45 13.12
C ALA A 345 -29.04 19.62 13.99
N ASP A 346 -29.56 18.56 14.61
CA ASP A 346 -28.75 17.52 15.22
C ASP A 346 -28.16 16.61 14.12
N TRP A 347 -26.96 16.14 14.33
CA TRP A 347 -26.25 15.34 13.35
C TRP A 347 -26.08 13.91 13.80
N MET A 348 -26.31 13.01 12.88
CA MET A 348 -25.98 11.58 12.97
C MET A 348 -24.96 11.20 11.91
N ALA A 349 -24.38 10.03 12.00
CA ALA A 349 -23.52 9.49 10.97
C ALA A 349 -23.72 7.98 10.81
N LEU A 350 -23.53 7.49 9.58
CA LEU A 350 -23.31 6.06 9.35
C LEU A 350 -21.98 5.67 9.97
N LYS A 351 -21.95 4.59 10.74
CA LYS A 351 -20.74 4.16 11.45
C LYS A 351 -19.60 3.83 10.46
N PRO A 352 -18.44 4.48 10.55
CA PRO A 352 -17.26 4.12 9.77
C PRO A 352 -16.44 3.00 10.41
N MET A 353 -16.72 2.71 11.70
CA MET A 353 -16.05 1.72 12.55
C MET A 353 -17.02 1.19 13.61
N ASN A 354 -16.78 -0.02 14.13
CA ASN A 354 -17.63 -0.65 15.14
C ASN A 354 -17.17 -0.35 16.59
N CYS A 355 -15.93 0.07 16.79
CA CYS A 355 -15.28 0.18 18.09
C CYS A 355 -16.06 1.04 19.11
N PRO A 356 -16.57 2.25 18.83
CA PRO A 356 -17.31 3.03 19.83
C PRO A 356 -18.60 2.31 20.30
N ALA A 357 -19.27 1.60 19.38
CA ALA A 357 -20.48 0.87 19.72
C ALA A 357 -20.20 -0.36 20.62
N HIS A 358 -19.09 -1.06 20.41
CA HIS A 358 -18.67 -2.16 21.30
C HIS A 358 -18.31 -1.65 22.70
N VAL A 359 -17.70 -0.45 22.81
CA VAL A 359 -17.48 0.19 24.13
C VAL A 359 -18.81 0.48 24.82
N LEU A 360 -19.84 0.94 24.09
CA LEU A 360 -21.18 1.15 24.67
C LEU A 360 -21.78 -0.15 25.21
N ILE A 361 -21.58 -1.30 24.53
CA ILE A 361 -22.00 -2.62 25.02
C ILE A 361 -21.20 -2.98 26.28
N PHE A 362 -19.88 -2.81 26.27
CA PHE A 362 -19.03 -3.07 27.43
C PHE A 362 -19.49 -2.31 28.67
N ARG A 363 -19.88 -1.05 28.51
CA ARG A 363 -20.34 -0.17 29.60
C ARG A 363 -21.70 -0.55 30.19
N GLN A 364 -22.46 -1.45 29.55
CA GLN A 364 -23.75 -1.90 30.10
C GLN A 364 -23.53 -2.78 31.33
N GLY A 365 -24.02 -2.32 32.49
CA GLY A 365 -23.84 -2.98 33.79
C GLY A 365 -22.40 -2.91 34.33
N LEU A 366 -22.24 -3.36 35.55
CA LEU A 366 -20.94 -3.40 36.22
C LEU A 366 -20.11 -4.56 35.68
N LYS A 367 -18.87 -4.29 35.31
CA LYS A 367 -17.88 -5.30 34.92
C LYS A 367 -16.86 -5.49 36.05
N SER A 368 -16.46 -6.71 36.28
CA SER A 368 -15.41 -7.12 37.22
C SER A 368 -14.20 -7.63 36.46
N TYR A 369 -13.03 -7.61 37.09
CA TYR A 369 -11.82 -8.22 36.55
C TYR A 369 -12.00 -9.69 36.18
N ARG A 370 -12.97 -10.40 36.78
CA ARG A 370 -13.31 -11.81 36.47
C ARG A 370 -14.08 -11.97 35.17
N ASP A 371 -14.67 -10.89 34.65
CA ASP A 371 -15.38 -10.90 33.38
C ASP A 371 -14.41 -10.69 32.19
N LEU A 372 -13.13 -10.41 32.46
CA LEU A 372 -12.08 -10.14 31.48
C LEU A 372 -11.17 -11.38 31.28
N PRO A 373 -10.73 -11.68 30.05
CA PRO A 373 -10.97 -10.90 28.84
C PRO A 373 -12.40 -11.08 28.31
N LEU A 374 -13.05 -9.98 27.90
CA LEU A 374 -14.34 -9.98 27.22
C LEU A 374 -14.11 -9.76 25.72
N ARG A 375 -14.41 -10.78 24.89
CA ARG A 375 -14.23 -10.76 23.45
C ARG A 375 -15.57 -10.57 22.77
N LEU A 376 -15.79 -9.37 22.20
CA LEU A 376 -16.98 -9.04 21.41
C LEU A 376 -16.63 -9.09 19.92
N TYR A 377 -17.49 -9.70 19.12
CA TYR A 377 -17.33 -9.84 17.68
C TYR A 377 -18.59 -9.37 16.95
N GLU A 378 -18.40 -8.76 15.79
CA GLU A 378 -19.50 -8.36 14.90
C GLU A 378 -19.09 -8.55 13.43
N ASN A 379 -19.95 -9.20 12.62
CA ASN A 379 -19.95 -8.97 11.18
C ASN A 379 -20.53 -7.56 10.96
N GLY A 380 -19.68 -6.56 11.16
CA GLY A 380 -20.07 -5.16 11.27
C GLY A 380 -20.02 -4.43 9.95
N CYS A 381 -21.21 -4.07 9.42
CA CYS A 381 -21.27 -3.23 8.23
C CYS A 381 -20.86 -1.80 8.56
N CYS A 382 -19.85 -1.31 7.87
CA CYS A 382 -19.29 0.03 8.01
C CYS A 382 -19.40 0.81 6.71
N HIS A 383 -19.40 2.15 6.83
CA HIS A 383 -19.50 3.04 5.68
C HIS A 383 -18.40 4.11 5.76
N ARG A 384 -17.65 4.26 4.67
CA ARG A 384 -16.60 5.28 4.55
C ARG A 384 -16.77 6.06 3.25
N ASN A 385 -16.79 7.38 3.34
CA ASN A 385 -16.92 8.25 2.19
C ASN A 385 -15.58 8.36 1.43
N GLU A 386 -15.13 7.22 0.89
CA GLU A 386 -13.91 7.15 0.10
C GLU A 386 -14.01 8.05 -1.15
N PRO A 387 -12.94 8.77 -1.52
CA PRO A 387 -12.95 9.59 -2.74
C PRO A 387 -13.18 8.72 -3.97
N HIS A 388 -13.87 9.29 -4.97
CA HIS A 388 -14.29 8.56 -6.18
C HIS A 388 -13.14 7.86 -6.89
N GLY A 389 -12.01 8.55 -7.04
CA GLY A 389 -10.82 8.01 -7.70
C GLY A 389 -10.07 6.91 -6.94
N ALA A 390 -10.41 6.67 -5.67
CA ALA A 390 -9.80 5.62 -4.86
C ALA A 390 -10.56 4.28 -4.92
N LEU A 391 -11.78 4.27 -5.47
CA LEU A 391 -12.62 3.07 -5.53
C LEU A 391 -12.06 2.06 -6.53
N HIS A 392 -12.04 0.78 -6.15
CA HIS A 392 -11.47 -0.28 -6.97
C HIS A 392 -12.18 -1.63 -6.77
N GLY A 393 -13.24 -1.88 -7.52
CA GLY A 393 -14.00 -3.14 -7.44
C GLY A 393 -14.40 -3.50 -6.02
N LEU A 394 -14.13 -4.73 -5.60
CA LEU A 394 -14.30 -5.20 -4.22
C LEU A 394 -13.16 -4.79 -3.28
N MET A 395 -12.02 -4.35 -3.82
CA MET A 395 -10.81 -4.08 -3.03
C MET A 395 -10.92 -2.79 -2.20
N ARG A 396 -11.65 -1.80 -2.72
CA ARG A 396 -11.90 -0.54 -2.02
C ARG A 396 -13.29 -0.01 -2.35
N VAL A 397 -14.16 -0.09 -1.38
CA VAL A 397 -15.59 0.22 -1.45
C VAL A 397 -15.99 1.25 -0.39
N ARG A 398 -17.19 1.82 -0.49
CA ARG A 398 -17.73 2.76 0.50
C ARG A 398 -18.59 2.07 1.55
N GLN A 399 -19.20 0.93 1.22
CA GLN A 399 -19.94 0.07 2.14
C GLN A 399 -19.27 -1.29 2.18
N PHE A 400 -18.90 -1.76 3.37
CA PHE A 400 -18.22 -3.03 3.57
C PHE A 400 -18.53 -3.62 4.93
N THR A 401 -18.41 -4.93 5.03
CA THR A 401 -18.61 -5.65 6.29
C THR A 401 -17.28 -6.19 6.79
N GLN A 402 -16.91 -5.82 8.03
CA GLN A 402 -15.70 -6.33 8.68
C GLN A 402 -16.02 -7.53 9.58
N ASP A 403 -15.09 -8.47 9.66
CA ASP A 403 -15.02 -9.50 10.69
C ASP A 403 -14.40 -8.90 11.97
N ASP A 404 -15.02 -7.86 12.48
CA ASP A 404 -14.44 -6.98 13.49
C ASP A 404 -14.67 -7.51 14.90
N ALA A 405 -13.64 -7.46 15.74
CA ALA A 405 -13.81 -7.78 17.14
C ALA A 405 -12.97 -6.87 18.04
N HIS A 406 -13.45 -6.73 19.26
CA HIS A 406 -12.82 -5.94 20.30
C HIS A 406 -12.69 -6.78 21.57
N ILE A 407 -11.45 -6.94 22.04
CA ILE A 407 -11.12 -7.68 23.24
C ILE A 407 -10.85 -6.66 24.35
N PHE A 408 -11.72 -6.62 25.36
CA PHE A 408 -11.49 -5.82 26.55
C PHE A 408 -10.76 -6.69 27.55
N CYS A 409 -9.54 -6.32 27.91
CA CYS A 409 -8.68 -7.10 28.76
C CYS A 409 -7.90 -6.25 29.77
N ARG A 410 -7.31 -6.91 30.76
CA ARG A 410 -6.33 -6.30 31.66
C ARG A 410 -4.96 -6.27 30.98
N GLU A 411 -4.05 -5.42 31.45
CA GLU A 411 -2.70 -5.30 30.90
C GLU A 411 -1.92 -6.63 30.94
N ASP A 412 -2.06 -7.40 32.01
CA ASP A 412 -1.42 -8.71 32.16
C ASP A 412 -1.95 -9.81 31.19
N GLN A 413 -3.07 -9.54 30.51
CA GLN A 413 -3.69 -10.45 29.55
C GLN A 413 -3.33 -10.17 28.09
N ILE A 414 -2.74 -9.00 27.78
CA ILE A 414 -2.54 -8.53 26.40
C ILE A 414 -1.70 -9.52 25.58
N VAL A 415 -0.53 -9.91 26.07
CA VAL A 415 0.37 -10.82 25.36
C VAL A 415 -0.30 -12.14 25.03
N ALA A 416 -1.05 -12.70 25.99
CA ALA A 416 -1.77 -13.96 25.80
C ALA A 416 -2.90 -13.83 24.75
N GLU A 417 -3.65 -12.72 24.78
CA GLU A 417 -4.74 -12.46 23.81
C GLU A 417 -4.22 -12.21 22.40
N VAL A 418 -3.14 -11.43 22.26
CA VAL A 418 -2.49 -11.18 20.96
C VAL A 418 -1.90 -12.47 20.39
N ARG A 419 -1.25 -13.29 21.21
CA ARG A 419 -0.75 -14.62 20.80
C ARG A 419 -1.89 -15.53 20.31
N ALA A 420 -2.97 -15.62 21.07
CA ALA A 420 -4.14 -16.42 20.69
C ALA A 420 -4.75 -15.94 19.35
N PHE A 421 -4.74 -14.63 19.11
CA PHE A 421 -5.14 -14.06 17.83
C PHE A 421 -4.17 -14.44 16.71
N CYS A 422 -2.86 -14.39 16.92
CA CYS A 422 -1.86 -14.81 15.95
C CYS A 422 -2.05 -16.28 15.52
N GLU A 423 -2.26 -17.17 16.50
CA GLU A 423 -2.53 -18.59 16.25
C GLU A 423 -3.85 -18.82 15.48
N LEU A 424 -4.89 -18.04 15.79
CA LEU A 424 -6.17 -18.10 15.08
C LEU A 424 -6.02 -17.60 13.63
N ALA A 425 -5.35 -16.48 13.41
CA ALA A 425 -5.12 -15.93 12.09
C ALA A 425 -4.25 -16.85 11.21
N ASP A 426 -3.18 -17.42 11.77
CA ASP A 426 -2.32 -18.40 11.09
C ASP A 426 -3.12 -19.59 10.57
N ARG A 427 -3.96 -20.18 11.44
CA ARG A 427 -4.82 -21.30 11.06
C ARG A 427 -5.77 -20.92 9.94
N ILE A 428 -6.45 -19.77 10.07
CA ILE A 428 -7.43 -19.32 9.07
C ILE A 428 -6.77 -19.08 7.73
N TYR A 429 -5.65 -18.35 7.65
CA TYR A 429 -4.98 -18.10 6.37
C TYR A 429 -4.46 -19.38 5.70
N LYS A 430 -3.98 -20.34 6.49
CA LYS A 430 -3.58 -21.65 5.98
C LYS A 430 -4.76 -22.47 5.43
N ASP A 431 -5.95 -22.37 6.04
CA ASP A 431 -7.18 -23.03 5.55
C ASP A 431 -7.59 -22.51 4.15
N PHE A 432 -7.23 -21.25 3.83
CA PHE A 432 -7.44 -20.66 2.51
C PHE A 432 -6.22 -20.82 1.58
N GLY A 433 -5.13 -21.42 2.04
CA GLY A 433 -3.93 -21.68 1.23
C GLY A 433 -3.01 -20.46 1.02
N PHE A 434 -3.15 -19.41 1.83
CA PHE A 434 -2.29 -18.24 1.76
C PHE A 434 -0.99 -18.42 2.53
N THR A 435 0.09 -17.91 1.95
CA THR A 435 1.28 -17.49 2.71
C THR A 435 1.15 -16.02 3.07
N TYR A 436 1.84 -15.58 4.11
CA TYR A 436 1.72 -14.20 4.59
C TYR A 436 3.00 -13.70 5.25
N ALA A 437 3.14 -12.38 5.31
CA ALA A 437 4.13 -11.67 6.12
C ALA A 437 3.43 -10.94 7.27
N ILE A 438 4.12 -10.80 8.41
CA ILE A 438 3.65 -10.02 9.57
C ILE A 438 4.52 -8.79 9.71
N LYS A 439 3.90 -7.63 9.87
CA LYS A 439 4.58 -6.35 10.05
C LYS A 439 4.09 -5.66 11.31
N LEU A 440 5.00 -5.05 12.07
CA LEU A 440 4.69 -4.21 13.22
C LEU A 440 4.80 -2.74 12.82
N ALA A 441 3.68 -2.08 12.68
CA ALA A 441 3.61 -0.65 12.41
C ALA A 441 3.75 0.14 13.72
N LEU A 442 4.84 0.88 13.83
CA LEU A 442 5.25 1.64 14.99
C LEU A 442 4.66 3.06 14.98
N ARG A 443 4.83 3.75 16.09
CA ARG A 443 4.30 5.10 16.37
C ARG A 443 4.54 6.10 15.24
N PRO A 444 3.50 6.86 14.82
CA PRO A 444 3.66 7.99 13.92
C PRO A 444 4.07 9.25 14.70
N GLU A 445 4.55 10.28 13.98
CA GLU A 445 4.93 11.56 14.57
C GLU A 445 3.75 12.23 15.30
N LYS A 446 2.58 12.27 14.66
CA LYS A 446 1.34 12.85 15.22
C LYS A 446 0.47 11.75 15.83
N ARG A 447 0.52 11.60 17.15
CA ARG A 447 -0.17 10.55 17.90
C ARG A 447 -0.81 11.05 19.19
N PHE A 448 -1.65 10.22 19.80
CA PHE A 448 -2.11 10.37 21.18
C PHE A 448 -1.26 9.52 22.13
N GLY A 449 -1.27 9.90 23.41
CA GLY A 449 -0.55 9.19 24.46
C GLY A 449 0.91 9.63 24.62
N SER A 450 1.53 9.15 25.70
CA SER A 450 2.93 9.41 26.02
C SER A 450 3.87 8.40 25.34
N ASP A 451 5.15 8.74 25.22
CA ASP A 451 6.15 7.83 24.67
C ASP A 451 6.23 6.52 25.46
N ALA A 452 6.13 6.58 26.79
CA ALA A 452 6.14 5.38 27.63
C ALA A 452 4.97 4.42 27.35
N GLN A 453 3.77 4.97 27.06
CA GLN A 453 2.60 4.15 26.69
C GLN A 453 2.82 3.47 25.31
N TRP A 454 3.46 4.16 24.40
CA TRP A 454 3.81 3.61 23.09
C TRP A 454 4.91 2.56 23.19
N ASP A 455 5.97 2.81 23.97
CA ASP A 455 7.04 1.83 24.22
C ASP A 455 6.43 0.52 24.76
N GLN A 456 5.57 0.62 25.77
CA GLN A 456 4.90 -0.53 26.34
C GLN A 456 4.03 -1.28 25.32
N ALA A 457 3.19 -0.55 24.56
CA ALA A 457 2.28 -1.17 23.60
C ALA A 457 3.03 -1.84 22.42
N GLU A 458 4.10 -1.23 21.94
CA GLU A 458 4.95 -1.80 20.89
C GLU A 458 5.67 -3.06 21.38
N ASP A 459 6.22 -3.05 22.61
CA ASP A 459 6.87 -4.20 23.22
C ASP A 459 5.91 -5.37 23.48
N GLU A 460 4.68 -5.09 23.92
CA GLU A 460 3.64 -6.11 24.10
C GLU A 460 3.32 -6.83 22.79
N LEU A 461 3.15 -6.08 21.69
CA LEU A 461 2.89 -6.68 20.38
C LEU A 461 4.09 -7.47 19.87
N ARG A 462 5.30 -6.94 20.02
CA ARG A 462 6.56 -7.61 19.65
C ARG A 462 6.73 -8.93 20.40
N ASN A 463 6.54 -8.92 21.71
CA ASN A 463 6.67 -10.10 22.55
C ASN A 463 5.63 -11.15 22.20
N ALA A 464 4.38 -10.76 21.96
CA ALA A 464 3.30 -11.70 21.62
C ALA A 464 3.57 -12.44 20.30
N VAL A 465 4.07 -11.75 19.26
CA VAL A 465 4.45 -12.38 17.98
C VAL A 465 5.64 -13.31 18.15
N ALA A 466 6.62 -12.93 18.97
CA ALA A 466 7.78 -13.76 19.29
C ALA A 466 7.37 -15.03 20.04
N GLU A 467 6.48 -14.93 21.03
CA GLU A 467 5.93 -16.08 21.77
C GLU A 467 5.08 -17.01 20.89
N ALA A 468 4.41 -16.47 19.86
CA ALA A 468 3.70 -17.25 18.86
C ALA A 468 4.65 -17.95 17.85
N GLY A 469 5.96 -17.66 17.89
CA GLY A 469 6.95 -18.20 16.95
C GLY A 469 6.87 -17.59 15.54
N LEU A 470 6.21 -16.45 15.38
CA LEU A 470 5.95 -15.82 14.09
C LEU A 470 6.87 -14.62 13.79
N ALA A 471 7.68 -14.16 14.76
CA ALA A 471 8.67 -13.08 14.56
C ALA A 471 9.96 -13.62 13.91
N THR A 472 9.85 -14.20 12.72
CA THR A 472 10.96 -14.83 12.01
C THR A 472 11.01 -14.40 10.54
N PRO A 473 12.18 -14.50 9.87
CA PRO A 473 12.30 -14.22 8.44
C PRO A 473 11.36 -15.05 7.56
N GLU A 474 10.97 -16.25 7.99
CA GLU A 474 10.01 -17.12 7.28
C GLU A 474 8.64 -16.44 7.11
N TYR A 475 8.21 -15.71 8.15
CA TYR A 475 6.97 -14.92 8.14
C TYR A 475 7.18 -13.46 7.72
N GLY A 476 8.33 -13.14 7.11
CA GLY A 476 8.63 -11.80 6.61
C GLY A 476 8.50 -10.71 7.68
N TRP A 477 8.87 -11.04 8.94
CA TRP A 477 8.80 -10.12 10.07
C TRP A 477 9.58 -8.84 9.80
N GLU A 478 8.89 -7.70 9.94
CA GLU A 478 9.46 -6.38 9.71
C GLU A 478 8.79 -5.35 10.62
N GLU A 479 9.57 -4.38 11.11
CA GLU A 479 9.05 -3.21 11.82
C GLU A 479 8.98 -2.01 10.87
N LEU A 480 7.84 -1.32 10.87
CA LEU A 480 7.54 -0.19 9.99
C LEU A 480 7.44 1.11 10.81
N PRO A 481 8.51 1.88 10.98
CA PRO A 481 8.49 3.14 11.71
C PRO A 481 7.52 4.15 11.08
N GLY A 482 6.65 4.74 11.90
CA GLY A 482 5.74 5.80 11.46
C GLY A 482 4.40 5.33 10.89
N GLU A 483 4.20 4.02 10.66
CA GLU A 483 3.02 3.47 9.98
C GLU A 483 1.86 3.09 10.93
N GLY A 484 2.05 3.24 12.25
CA GLY A 484 1.04 2.99 13.27
C GLY A 484 -0.17 3.93 13.14
N ALA A 485 -1.30 3.53 13.71
CA ALA A 485 -2.44 4.41 13.82
C ALA A 485 -2.14 5.55 14.82
N PHE A 486 -2.83 6.67 14.71
CA PHE A 486 -2.59 7.81 15.60
C PHE A 486 -2.91 7.54 17.09
N TYR A 487 -3.59 6.43 17.39
CA TYR A 487 -4.03 6.03 18.74
C TYR A 487 -3.39 4.73 19.25
N ALA A 488 -2.78 3.90 18.37
CA ALA A 488 -2.20 2.61 18.74
C ALA A 488 -1.19 2.06 17.72
N PRO A 489 -0.16 1.33 18.16
CA PRO A 489 0.62 0.48 17.27
C PRO A 489 -0.23 -0.69 16.78
N LYS A 490 0.15 -1.31 15.67
CA LYS A 490 -0.61 -2.41 15.08
C LYS A 490 0.29 -3.48 14.47
N LEU A 491 -0.13 -4.72 14.60
CA LEU A 491 0.36 -5.81 13.76
C LEU A 491 -0.50 -5.89 12.51
N GLU A 492 0.13 -6.16 11.38
CA GLU A 492 -0.51 -6.28 10.07
C GLU A 492 -0.13 -7.59 9.39
N TRP A 493 -1.12 -8.26 8.80
CA TRP A 493 -0.94 -9.46 7.98
C TRP A 493 -1.05 -9.08 6.50
N HIS A 494 0.03 -9.35 5.77
CA HIS A 494 0.14 -9.14 4.34
C HIS A 494 0.11 -10.49 3.63
N LEU A 495 -1.05 -10.87 3.09
CA LEU A 495 -1.22 -12.13 2.36
C LEU A 495 -0.53 -12.07 1.01
N THR A 496 0.11 -13.16 0.60
CA THR A 496 0.69 -13.32 -0.73
C THR A 496 -0.22 -14.19 -1.58
N ASP A 497 -0.65 -13.69 -2.73
CA ASP A 497 -1.50 -14.44 -3.65
C ASP A 497 -0.69 -15.36 -4.60
N ALA A 498 -1.41 -16.13 -5.44
CA ALA A 498 -0.83 -17.12 -6.34
C ALA A 498 0.14 -16.55 -7.39
N ILE A 499 0.17 -15.23 -7.60
CA ILE A 499 1.09 -14.55 -8.53
C ILE A 499 2.08 -13.61 -7.82
N GLY A 500 2.19 -13.74 -6.49
CA GLY A 500 3.16 -13.03 -5.68
C GLY A 500 2.79 -11.59 -5.34
N ARG A 501 1.52 -11.15 -5.50
CA ARG A 501 1.07 -9.85 -5.01
C ARG A 501 0.75 -9.92 -3.52
N THR A 502 1.00 -8.84 -2.79
CA THR A 502 0.73 -8.75 -1.35
C THR A 502 -0.54 -7.94 -1.07
N TRP A 503 -1.33 -8.40 -0.11
CA TRP A 503 -2.60 -7.81 0.29
C TRP A 503 -2.65 -7.67 1.80
N GLN A 504 -2.62 -6.44 2.30
CA GLN A 504 -2.89 -6.18 3.71
C GLN A 504 -4.35 -6.49 4.02
N VAL A 505 -4.59 -7.38 4.98
CA VAL A 505 -5.94 -7.81 5.40
C VAL A 505 -6.10 -7.83 6.91
N GLY A 506 -5.42 -8.72 7.61
CA GLY A 506 -5.53 -8.88 9.05
C GLY A 506 -4.81 -7.78 9.82
N THR A 507 -5.38 -7.39 10.95
CA THR A 507 -4.75 -6.44 11.88
C THR A 507 -5.12 -6.76 13.32
N ILE A 508 -4.21 -6.43 14.26
CA ILE A 508 -4.53 -6.28 15.66
C ILE A 508 -3.83 -5.04 16.23
N GLN A 509 -4.55 -4.26 17.03
CA GLN A 509 -4.10 -2.98 17.59
C GLN A 509 -4.33 -2.95 19.11
N SER A 510 -3.36 -2.44 19.88
CA SER A 510 -3.45 -2.33 21.33
C SER A 510 -3.78 -0.89 21.75
N ASP A 511 -5.05 -0.63 22.07
CA ASP A 511 -5.60 0.71 22.30
C ASP A 511 -5.95 0.95 23.78
N ARG A 512 -5.37 1.99 24.35
CA ARG A 512 -5.66 2.52 25.67
C ARG A 512 -6.46 3.82 25.63
N VAL A 513 -6.57 4.43 24.45
CA VAL A 513 -7.15 5.77 24.26
C VAL A 513 -8.68 5.74 24.23
N LEU A 514 -9.27 4.86 23.41
CA LEU A 514 -10.74 4.77 23.28
C LEU A 514 -11.44 4.35 24.58
N PRO A 515 -10.96 3.35 25.35
CA PRO A 515 -11.53 3.04 26.65
C PRO A 515 -11.55 4.21 27.62
N GLU A 516 -10.50 5.02 27.64
CA GLU A 516 -10.43 6.24 28.46
C GLU A 516 -11.41 7.30 27.97
N ARG A 517 -11.39 7.64 26.69
CA ARG A 517 -12.25 8.67 26.09
C ARG A 517 -13.73 8.35 26.20
N LEU A 518 -14.10 7.08 26.11
CA LEU A 518 -15.48 6.61 26.18
C LEU A 518 -15.87 6.12 27.58
N ASP A 519 -15.06 6.40 28.59
CA ASP A 519 -15.31 6.08 30.00
C ASP A 519 -15.63 4.59 30.26
N ALA A 520 -14.91 3.68 29.60
CA ALA A 520 -15.00 2.26 29.89
C ALA A 520 -14.22 1.93 31.17
N ALA A 521 -14.83 1.16 32.09
CA ALA A 521 -14.19 0.78 33.35
C ALA A 521 -14.67 -0.59 33.84
N TYR A 522 -13.82 -1.26 34.59
CA TYR A 522 -14.15 -2.47 35.36
C TYR A 522 -13.70 -2.32 36.82
N ILE A 523 -14.26 -3.13 37.70
CA ILE A 523 -13.82 -3.19 39.10
C ILE A 523 -12.68 -4.22 39.19
N ALA A 524 -11.51 -3.78 39.63
CA ALA A 524 -10.34 -4.63 39.81
C ALA A 524 -10.36 -5.39 41.16
N GLU A 525 -9.31 -6.14 41.45
CA GLU A 525 -9.19 -6.93 42.70
C GLU A 525 -9.09 -6.07 43.94
N ASP A 526 -8.57 -4.85 43.79
CA ASP A 526 -8.48 -3.82 44.86
C ASP A 526 -9.84 -3.16 45.18
N GLY A 527 -10.89 -3.49 44.42
CA GLY A 527 -12.22 -2.88 44.55
C GLY A 527 -12.39 -1.53 43.87
N GLU A 528 -11.34 -1.02 43.24
CA GLU A 528 -11.33 0.27 42.54
C GLU A 528 -11.68 0.14 41.06
N LYS A 529 -12.02 1.26 40.42
CA LYS A 529 -12.28 1.31 38.98
C LYS A 529 -10.99 1.43 38.21
N HIS A 530 -10.77 0.49 37.29
CA HIS A 530 -9.64 0.49 36.37
C HIS A 530 -10.12 0.56 34.92
N ARG A 531 -9.26 1.05 34.02
CA ARG A 531 -9.51 1.10 32.58
C ARG A 531 -9.05 -0.20 31.93
N PRO A 532 -9.86 -0.85 31.09
CA PRO A 532 -9.39 -1.97 30.29
C PRO A 532 -8.50 -1.49 29.15
N VAL A 533 -7.62 -2.34 28.66
CA VAL A 533 -7.03 -2.21 27.32
C VAL A 533 -8.01 -2.82 26.32
N MET A 534 -8.12 -2.21 25.16
CA MET A 534 -8.98 -2.67 24.07
C MET A 534 -8.13 -3.10 22.88
N LEU A 535 -8.19 -4.38 22.55
CA LEU A 535 -7.53 -4.89 21.35
C LEU A 535 -8.55 -4.89 20.21
N HIS A 536 -8.29 -4.12 19.16
CA HIS A 536 -9.06 -4.14 17.92
C HIS A 536 -8.48 -5.19 17.00
N ARG A 537 -9.29 -6.08 16.42
CA ARG A 537 -8.77 -7.06 15.48
C ARG A 537 -9.76 -7.37 14.34
N ALA A 538 -9.21 -7.62 13.16
CA ALA A 538 -9.88 -8.22 12.03
C ALA A 538 -8.94 -9.24 11.39
N ILE A 539 -9.47 -10.31 10.78
CA ILE A 539 -8.69 -11.34 10.08
C ILE A 539 -8.86 -11.17 8.57
N PHE A 540 -10.08 -11.13 8.07
CA PHE A 540 -10.35 -10.87 6.65
C PHE A 540 -10.20 -9.38 6.29
N GLY A 541 -10.31 -8.49 7.26
CA GLY A 541 -10.39 -7.05 7.07
C GLY A 541 -11.77 -6.62 6.63
N SER A 542 -12.19 -6.94 5.40
CA SER A 542 -13.59 -6.91 4.98
C SER A 542 -13.92 -8.11 4.10
N TYR A 543 -15.17 -8.55 4.15
CA TYR A 543 -15.65 -9.68 3.33
C TYR A 543 -15.55 -9.35 1.84
N GLU A 544 -15.89 -8.13 1.44
CA GLU A 544 -15.81 -7.66 0.06
C GLU A 544 -14.39 -7.80 -0.48
N ARG A 545 -13.42 -7.21 0.23
CA ARG A 545 -12.00 -7.27 -0.14
C ARG A 545 -11.48 -8.70 -0.15
N PHE A 546 -11.82 -9.50 0.85
CA PHE A 546 -11.36 -10.87 0.95
C PHE A 546 -11.94 -11.76 -0.16
N VAL A 547 -13.24 -11.60 -0.53
CA VAL A 547 -13.83 -12.26 -1.69
C VAL A 547 -13.09 -11.87 -2.97
N GLY A 548 -12.79 -10.59 -3.16
CA GLY A 548 -12.01 -10.12 -4.30
C GLY A 548 -10.64 -10.80 -4.38
N ILE A 549 -9.93 -10.87 -3.25
CA ILE A 549 -8.62 -11.54 -3.15
C ILE A 549 -8.75 -13.04 -3.48
N LEU A 550 -9.76 -13.73 -2.97
CA LEU A 550 -10.00 -15.15 -3.25
C LEU A 550 -10.28 -15.41 -4.74
N ILE A 551 -11.12 -14.57 -5.38
CA ILE A 551 -11.40 -14.68 -6.82
C ILE A 551 -10.08 -14.58 -7.61
N GLU A 552 -9.22 -13.61 -7.30
CA GLU A 552 -7.95 -13.41 -7.99
C GLU A 552 -6.92 -14.48 -7.65
N HIS A 553 -6.82 -14.90 -6.40
CA HIS A 553 -5.92 -15.96 -5.96
C HIS A 553 -6.20 -17.27 -6.68
N PHE A 554 -7.47 -17.70 -6.69
CA PHE A 554 -7.88 -18.95 -7.33
C PHE A 554 -8.20 -18.80 -8.83
N ALA A 555 -8.07 -17.60 -9.43
CA ALA A 555 -8.46 -17.34 -10.81
C ALA A 555 -9.90 -17.78 -11.12
N GLY A 556 -10.84 -17.54 -10.19
CA GLY A 556 -12.22 -17.96 -10.25
C GLY A 556 -12.50 -19.44 -9.94
N LYS A 557 -11.45 -20.27 -9.80
CA LYS A 557 -11.58 -21.71 -9.49
C LYS A 557 -11.55 -21.95 -7.99
N LEU A 558 -12.58 -21.48 -7.31
CA LEU A 558 -12.69 -21.57 -5.86
C LEU A 558 -12.62 -23.01 -5.34
N PRO A 559 -12.13 -23.25 -4.11
CA PRO A 559 -12.23 -24.54 -3.45
C PRO A 559 -13.69 -25.03 -3.39
N VAL A 560 -13.91 -26.33 -3.49
CA VAL A 560 -15.26 -26.92 -3.60
C VAL A 560 -16.17 -26.48 -2.45
N TRP A 561 -15.65 -26.42 -1.22
CA TRP A 561 -16.43 -26.02 -0.04
C TRP A 561 -16.92 -24.56 -0.12
N LEU A 562 -16.21 -23.69 -0.85
CA LEU A 562 -16.53 -22.27 -1.03
C LEU A 562 -17.27 -22.00 -2.35
N ALA A 563 -17.15 -22.88 -3.34
CA ALA A 563 -17.74 -22.69 -4.66
C ALA A 563 -19.29 -22.51 -4.56
N PRO A 564 -19.87 -21.50 -5.25
CA PRO A 564 -21.32 -21.28 -5.23
C PRO A 564 -22.10 -22.47 -5.81
N VAL A 565 -21.50 -23.18 -6.77
CA VAL A 565 -21.97 -24.43 -7.35
C VAL A 565 -20.89 -25.48 -7.11
N GLN A 566 -21.21 -26.55 -6.43
CA GLN A 566 -20.25 -27.63 -6.09
C GLN A 566 -20.33 -28.78 -7.09
N THR A 567 -21.51 -28.98 -7.68
CA THR A 567 -21.77 -30.08 -8.62
C THR A 567 -22.77 -29.62 -9.67
N VAL A 568 -22.53 -30.01 -10.92
CA VAL A 568 -23.48 -29.88 -12.01
C VAL A 568 -23.93 -31.27 -12.45
N VAL A 569 -25.24 -31.52 -12.48
CA VAL A 569 -25.83 -32.75 -13.01
C VAL A 569 -26.37 -32.42 -14.40
N ALA A 570 -25.69 -32.90 -15.43
CA ALA A 570 -26.06 -32.65 -16.82
C ALA A 570 -26.53 -33.93 -17.52
N THR A 571 -27.59 -33.84 -18.31
CA THR A 571 -28.09 -34.94 -19.16
C THR A 571 -27.57 -34.79 -20.58
N ILE A 572 -27.34 -35.91 -21.25
CA ILE A 572 -27.03 -35.94 -22.71
C ILE A 572 -28.30 -36.05 -23.52
N VAL A 573 -29.33 -36.71 -22.97
CA VAL A 573 -30.63 -36.92 -23.60
C VAL A 573 -31.73 -36.58 -22.63
N SER A 574 -32.86 -36.05 -23.13
CA SER A 574 -33.99 -35.63 -22.31
C SER A 574 -34.67 -36.76 -21.53
N ASP A 575 -34.54 -38.01 -21.98
CA ASP A 575 -35.10 -39.19 -21.30
C ASP A 575 -34.48 -39.43 -19.92
N ALA A 576 -33.30 -38.85 -19.68
CA ALA A 576 -32.59 -38.92 -18.38
C ALA A 576 -32.91 -37.75 -17.43
N ASP A 577 -33.73 -36.75 -17.83
CA ASP A 577 -33.97 -35.52 -17.07
C ASP A 577 -34.63 -35.79 -15.70
N ASP A 578 -35.61 -36.73 -15.66
CA ASP A 578 -36.28 -37.08 -14.40
C ASP A 578 -35.27 -37.69 -13.40
N TYR A 579 -34.43 -38.59 -13.88
CA TYR A 579 -33.38 -39.18 -13.05
C TYR A 579 -32.34 -38.13 -12.59
N ALA A 580 -31.94 -37.23 -13.47
CA ALA A 580 -31.04 -36.14 -13.12
C ALA A 580 -31.66 -35.24 -12.01
N ARG A 581 -32.93 -34.92 -12.09
CA ARG A 581 -33.65 -34.17 -11.04
C ARG A 581 -33.66 -34.92 -9.71
N GLU A 582 -33.86 -36.23 -9.73
CA GLU A 582 -33.80 -37.06 -8.52
C GLU A 582 -32.41 -37.05 -7.88
N VAL A 583 -31.35 -37.24 -8.68
CA VAL A 583 -29.97 -37.17 -8.22
C VAL A 583 -29.66 -35.79 -7.63
N ALA A 584 -30.03 -34.71 -8.31
CA ALA A 584 -29.84 -33.35 -7.83
C ALA A 584 -30.58 -33.09 -6.50
N ALA A 585 -31.80 -33.61 -6.36
CA ALA A 585 -32.58 -33.49 -5.12
C ALA A 585 -31.88 -34.23 -3.96
N GLN A 586 -31.35 -35.44 -4.17
CA GLN A 586 -30.61 -36.19 -3.16
C GLN A 586 -29.32 -35.47 -2.73
N LEU A 587 -28.56 -34.93 -3.69
CA LEU A 587 -27.35 -34.15 -3.41
C LEU A 587 -27.69 -32.86 -2.64
N THR A 588 -28.76 -32.17 -3.01
CA THR A 588 -29.25 -30.97 -2.31
C THR A 588 -29.68 -31.29 -0.88
N ALA A 589 -30.36 -32.42 -0.67
CA ALA A 589 -30.75 -32.90 0.67
C ALA A 589 -29.51 -33.24 1.54
N ALA A 590 -28.43 -33.66 0.92
CA ALA A 590 -27.13 -33.87 1.59
C ALA A 590 -26.35 -32.55 1.83
N GLY A 591 -26.91 -31.40 1.50
CA GLY A 591 -26.28 -30.08 1.71
C GLY A 591 -25.32 -29.66 0.60
N ILE A 592 -25.27 -30.37 -0.53
CA ILE A 592 -24.43 -30.02 -1.68
C ILE A 592 -25.16 -29.01 -2.58
N ARG A 593 -24.43 -27.98 -3.02
CA ARG A 593 -24.94 -26.95 -3.93
C ARG A 593 -24.88 -27.48 -5.37
N VAL A 594 -26.06 -27.77 -5.94
CA VAL A 594 -26.21 -28.44 -7.24
C VAL A 594 -26.90 -27.53 -8.25
N GLU A 595 -26.39 -27.50 -9.48
CA GLU A 595 -27.11 -27.03 -10.69
C GLU A 595 -27.43 -28.21 -11.59
N THR A 596 -28.58 -28.11 -12.33
CA THR A 596 -29.03 -29.12 -13.30
C THR A 596 -29.24 -28.48 -14.66
#